data_1a0d5e26ccb39e37fc590ac1e282285b
#
_entry.id   1a0d5e26ccb39e37fc590ac1e282285b
#
_cell.length_a   1.000
_cell.length_b   1.000
_cell.length_c   1.000
_cell.angle_alpha   90.00
_cell.angle_beta   90.00
_cell.angle_gamma   90.00
#
_symmetry.space_group_name_H-M   'P 1'
#
loop_
_entity.id
_entity.type
_entity.pdbx_description
1 polymer ?
#
loop_
_entity_poly.entity_id
_entity_poly.type
_entity_poly.pdbx_seq_one_letter_code
_entity_poly.pdbx_strand_id
1 'polypeptide(L)'
;MKTLKFYAIFLILAFIMLGGCKEDQKKIIKTEPITFTKEGELTIYKEQSDSVLVKYNIEIAESDYETQTGLMYRESMELDQGMFFIFPDVLFHSFYMKNTKIPLDLIFIDDKLRIASFKENAQPMDETGLSSEVPVQYVLELNAGQRKQYSLEIGDRIAFIRM
;
A
#
# COMPACT_ATOMS: atom_id res chain seq x y z
N MET A 1 39.41 -13.27 65.62
CA MET A 1 38.21 -12.43 65.43
C MET A 1 38.27 -11.43 64.27
N LYS A 2 39.44 -10.99 63.80
CA LYS A 2 39.54 -10.04 62.69
C LYS A 2 39.32 -10.68 61.28
N THR A 3 39.77 -11.94 61.13
CA THR A 3 39.62 -12.65 59.80
C THR A 3 38.19 -13.07 59.49
N LEU A 4 37.36 -13.37 60.49
CA LEU A 4 35.97 -13.80 60.31
C LEU A 4 35.08 -12.63 59.82
N LYS A 5 35.40 -11.39 60.23
CA LYS A 5 34.71 -10.19 59.78
C LYS A 5 35.00 -9.86 58.31
N PHE A 6 36.20 -10.18 57.82
CA PHE A 6 36.60 -9.94 56.44
C PHE A 6 35.88 -10.89 55.47
N TYR A 7 35.69 -12.15 55.81
CA TYR A 7 34.93 -13.10 55.01
C TYR A 7 33.44 -12.78 54.94
N ALA A 8 32.86 -12.26 56.03
CA ALA A 8 31.45 -11.84 56.05
C ALA A 8 31.18 -10.64 55.13
N ILE A 9 32.10 -9.68 55.05
CA ILE A 9 32.00 -8.51 54.16
C ILE A 9 32.15 -8.93 52.67
N PHE A 10 33.05 -9.89 52.40
CA PHE A 10 33.27 -10.40 51.05
C PHE A 10 32.06 -11.22 50.53
N LEU A 11 31.39 -11.96 51.39
CA LEU A 11 30.16 -12.71 51.06
C LEU A 11 28.97 -11.77 50.80
N ILE A 12 28.86 -10.67 51.54
CA ILE A 12 27.79 -9.67 51.31
C ILE A 12 28.01 -8.90 50.00
N LEU A 13 29.27 -8.60 49.65
CA LEU A 13 29.59 -7.93 48.39
C LEU A 13 29.33 -8.85 47.16
N ALA A 14 29.55 -10.15 47.27
CA ALA A 14 29.28 -11.12 46.22
C ALA A 14 27.77 -11.31 45.93
N PHE A 15 26.92 -11.09 46.93
CA PHE A 15 25.46 -11.26 46.81
C PHE A 15 24.77 -10.08 46.10
N ILE A 16 25.43 -8.88 46.01
CA ILE A 16 24.88 -7.68 45.37
C ILE A 16 25.05 -7.74 43.85
N MET A 17 25.92 -8.60 43.29
CA MET A 17 26.18 -8.76 41.87
C MET A 17 25.16 -9.64 41.14
N LEU A 18 24.19 -10.24 41.86
CA LEU A 18 23.09 -11.03 41.28
C LEU A 18 21.82 -10.19 41.02
N GLY A 19 21.93 -8.86 41.09
CA GLY A 19 20.87 -7.93 40.74
C GLY A 19 20.59 -7.99 39.23
N GLY A 20 19.57 -8.77 38.88
CA GLY A 20 19.17 -9.18 37.55
C GLY A 20 19.15 -8.11 36.50
N CYS A 21 19.64 -8.45 35.33
CA CYS A 21 19.18 -7.84 34.08
C CYS A 21 17.66 -7.98 34.04
N LYS A 22 16.95 -6.87 34.23
CA LYS A 22 15.58 -6.78 33.77
C LYS A 22 15.65 -6.86 32.24
N GLU A 23 15.28 -7.99 31.68
CA GLU A 23 14.90 -8.03 30.26
C GLU A 23 13.77 -7.04 30.08
N ASP A 24 14.04 -5.93 29.39
CA ASP A 24 13.00 -5.07 28.88
C ASP A 24 12.11 -5.93 27.97
N GLN A 25 10.92 -6.24 28.44
CA GLN A 25 9.91 -6.89 27.61
C GLN A 25 9.72 -6.00 26.38
N LYS A 26 10.21 -6.46 25.22
CA LYS A 26 9.90 -5.86 23.92
C LYS A 26 8.38 -5.74 23.85
N LYS A 27 7.89 -4.51 24.00
CA LYS A 27 6.49 -4.19 23.82
C LYS A 27 6.17 -4.54 22.37
N ILE A 28 5.54 -5.69 22.15
CA ILE A 28 5.01 -6.05 20.83
C ILE A 28 3.92 -5.03 20.54
N ILE A 29 4.26 -4.04 19.74
CA ILE A 29 3.27 -3.12 19.19
C ILE A 29 2.46 -3.97 18.20
N LYS A 30 1.28 -4.40 18.60
CA LYS A 30 0.31 -4.95 17.68
C LYS A 30 -0.15 -3.79 16.80
N THR A 31 0.36 -3.72 15.59
CA THR A 31 -0.21 -2.86 14.56
C THR A 31 -1.54 -3.48 14.14
N GLU A 32 -2.62 -2.73 14.30
CA GLU A 32 -3.93 -3.15 13.74
C GLU A 32 -3.79 -3.29 12.22
N PRO A 33 -4.43 -4.29 11.62
CA PRO A 33 -4.42 -4.44 10.16
C PRO A 33 -4.99 -3.19 9.50
N ILE A 34 -4.34 -2.74 8.44
CA ILE A 34 -4.90 -1.66 7.61
C ILE A 34 -6.09 -2.25 6.85
N THR A 35 -7.29 -1.75 7.16
CA THR A 35 -8.54 -2.20 6.53
C THR A 35 -8.95 -1.25 5.42
N PHE A 36 -9.66 -1.77 4.43
CA PHE A 36 -10.24 -0.99 3.34
C PHE A 36 -11.33 -0.04 3.87
N THR A 37 -11.27 1.21 3.45
CA THR A 37 -12.29 2.23 3.74
C THR A 37 -12.86 2.73 2.42
N LYS A 38 -14.12 2.42 2.14
CA LYS A 38 -14.77 2.91 0.92
C LYS A 38 -14.94 4.43 0.97
N GLU A 39 -14.32 5.14 0.04
CA GLU A 39 -14.37 6.60 -0.12
C GLU A 39 -15.03 7.03 -1.41
N GLY A 40 -15.31 6.07 -2.29
CA GLY A 40 -15.99 6.33 -3.55
C GLY A 40 -16.34 5.07 -4.33
N GLU A 41 -16.90 5.30 -5.51
CA GLU A 41 -17.14 4.26 -6.52
C GLU A 41 -16.56 4.72 -7.85
N LEU A 42 -15.93 3.79 -8.57
CA LEU A 42 -15.38 4.01 -9.90
C LEU A 42 -16.00 3.01 -10.87
N THR A 43 -16.43 3.52 -12.03
CA THR A 43 -16.99 2.70 -13.12
C THR A 43 -16.13 2.85 -14.36
N ILE A 44 -15.79 1.75 -15.00
CA ILE A 44 -15.09 1.72 -16.29
C ILE A 44 -16.09 1.37 -17.38
N TYR A 45 -16.07 2.15 -18.46
CA TYR A 45 -16.94 2.02 -19.62
C TYR A 45 -16.12 1.76 -20.87
N LYS A 46 -16.66 1.00 -21.81
CA LYS A 46 -16.05 0.80 -23.11
C LYS A 46 -15.98 2.11 -23.89
N GLU A 47 -14.84 2.39 -24.53
CA GLU A 47 -14.54 3.67 -25.18
C GLU A 47 -15.65 4.20 -26.09
N GLN A 48 -16.20 3.35 -26.96
CA GLN A 48 -17.16 3.75 -28.01
C GLN A 48 -18.62 3.52 -27.62
N SER A 49 -18.89 3.21 -26.36
CA SER A 49 -20.24 2.93 -25.89
C SER A 49 -20.39 3.32 -24.42
N ASP A 50 -21.62 3.42 -23.96
CA ASP A 50 -21.89 3.58 -22.53
C ASP A 50 -22.00 2.21 -21.80
N SER A 51 -21.50 1.14 -22.41
CA SER A 51 -21.48 -0.18 -21.80
C SER A 51 -20.54 -0.20 -20.62
N VAL A 52 -21.04 -0.54 -19.44
CA VAL A 52 -20.27 -0.72 -18.24
C VAL A 52 -19.44 -2.00 -18.37
N LEU A 53 -18.14 -1.92 -18.22
CA LEU A 53 -17.22 -3.06 -18.15
C LEU A 53 -17.15 -3.61 -16.73
N VAL A 54 -16.92 -2.72 -15.75
CA VAL A 54 -16.76 -3.10 -14.33
C VAL A 54 -16.99 -1.89 -13.43
N LYS A 55 -17.31 -2.18 -12.15
CA LYS A 55 -17.39 -1.19 -11.06
C LYS A 55 -16.53 -1.63 -9.90
N TYR A 56 -15.87 -0.65 -9.26
CA TYR A 56 -15.04 -0.84 -8.08
C TYR A 56 -15.47 0.08 -6.95
N ASN A 57 -15.40 -0.43 -5.73
CA ASN A 57 -15.32 0.38 -4.53
C ASN A 57 -13.89 0.90 -4.43
N ILE A 58 -13.68 2.19 -4.18
CA ILE A 58 -12.35 2.78 -4.16
C ILE A 58 -12.03 3.46 -2.83
N GLU A 59 -10.77 3.34 -2.43
CA GLU A 59 -10.10 4.31 -1.57
C GLU A 59 -9.46 5.37 -2.46
N ILE A 60 -9.31 6.58 -1.95
CA ILE A 60 -8.75 7.72 -2.69
C ILE A 60 -7.45 8.14 -2.04
N ALA A 61 -6.38 8.22 -2.83
CA ALA A 61 -5.07 8.71 -2.43
C ALA A 61 -4.78 10.04 -3.14
N GLU A 62 -4.77 11.15 -2.40
CA GLU A 62 -4.51 12.48 -2.97
C GLU A 62 -3.57 13.34 -2.11
N SER A 63 -3.36 13.02 -0.84
CA SER A 63 -2.32 13.68 -0.05
C SER A 63 -0.94 13.05 -0.34
N ASP A 64 0.12 13.80 -0.05
CA ASP A 64 1.51 13.31 -0.20
C ASP A 64 1.74 12.00 0.57
N TYR A 65 1.15 11.86 1.75
CA TYR A 65 1.28 10.65 2.55
C TYR A 65 0.55 9.46 1.90
N GLU A 66 -0.68 9.65 1.45
CA GLU A 66 -1.49 8.60 0.82
C GLU A 66 -0.88 8.16 -0.51
N THR A 67 -0.43 9.11 -1.35
CA THR A 67 0.21 8.80 -2.63
C THR A 67 1.55 8.08 -2.48
N GLN A 68 2.31 8.36 -1.40
CA GLN A 68 3.55 7.65 -1.10
C GLN A 68 3.32 6.27 -0.50
N THR A 69 2.28 6.11 0.30
CA THR A 69 2.02 4.86 1.03
C THR A 69 1.20 3.88 0.20
N GLY A 70 0.15 4.36 -0.48
CA GLY A 70 -0.73 3.54 -1.30
C GLY A 70 -1.18 2.25 -0.59
N LEU A 71 -1.05 1.13 -1.27
CA LEU A 71 -1.40 -0.21 -0.77
C LEU A 71 -0.30 -0.90 0.06
N MET A 72 0.75 -0.16 0.48
CA MET A 72 1.80 -0.74 1.33
C MET A 72 1.23 -1.35 2.61
N TYR A 73 1.86 -2.45 3.04
CA TYR A 73 1.56 -3.19 4.27
C TYR A 73 0.18 -3.85 4.33
N ARG A 74 -0.62 -3.78 3.28
CA ARG A 74 -1.89 -4.50 3.21
C ARG A 74 -1.67 -5.96 2.88
N GLU A 75 -2.41 -6.83 3.56
CA GLU A 75 -2.30 -8.28 3.37
C GLU A 75 -3.17 -8.78 2.20
N SER A 76 -4.28 -8.10 1.93
CA SER A 76 -5.22 -8.45 0.86
C SER A 76 -6.07 -7.25 0.44
N MET A 77 -6.70 -7.37 -0.72
CA MET A 77 -7.71 -6.46 -1.25
C MET A 77 -8.75 -7.31 -1.99
N GLU A 78 -10.03 -7.06 -1.76
CA GLU A 78 -11.12 -7.79 -2.45
C GLU A 78 -11.12 -7.45 -3.95
N LEU A 79 -11.70 -8.34 -4.77
CA LEU A 79 -11.67 -8.19 -6.23
C LEU A 79 -12.48 -6.99 -6.76
N ASP A 80 -13.44 -6.51 -5.99
CA ASP A 80 -14.25 -5.32 -6.30
C ASP A 80 -13.71 -4.04 -5.66
N GLN A 81 -12.50 -4.08 -5.10
CA GLN A 81 -11.84 -2.96 -4.46
C GLN A 81 -10.64 -2.48 -5.29
N GLY A 82 -10.30 -1.20 -5.14
CA GLY A 82 -9.12 -0.61 -5.72
C GLY A 82 -8.69 0.66 -4.97
N MET A 83 -7.48 1.13 -5.25
CA MET A 83 -6.99 2.42 -4.78
C MET A 83 -6.85 3.38 -5.97
N PHE A 84 -7.48 4.55 -5.85
CA PHE A 84 -7.52 5.57 -6.89
C PHE A 84 -6.70 6.78 -6.50
N PHE A 85 -5.58 6.97 -7.17
CA PHE A 85 -4.67 8.08 -6.98
C PHE A 85 -5.11 9.27 -7.82
N ILE A 86 -5.16 10.45 -7.21
CA ILE A 86 -5.51 11.72 -7.85
C ILE A 86 -4.34 12.68 -7.67
N PHE A 87 -3.67 13.02 -8.76
CA PHE A 87 -2.56 13.96 -8.75
C PHE A 87 -3.02 15.37 -9.11
N PRO A 88 -2.38 16.42 -8.56
CA PRO A 88 -2.76 17.81 -8.83
C PRO A 88 -2.44 18.26 -10.27
N ASP A 89 -1.54 17.56 -10.93
CA ASP A 89 -1.01 17.90 -12.26
C ASP A 89 -0.92 16.67 -13.17
N VAL A 90 -0.73 16.94 -14.47
CA VAL A 90 -0.62 15.93 -15.52
C VAL A 90 0.85 15.73 -15.83
N LEU A 91 1.45 14.70 -15.24
CA LEU A 91 2.88 14.39 -15.37
C LEU A 91 3.14 12.90 -15.65
N PHE A 92 4.40 12.57 -15.93
CA PHE A 92 4.86 11.19 -15.89
C PHE A 92 4.96 10.75 -14.43
N HIS A 93 4.19 9.74 -14.05
CA HIS A 93 4.24 9.16 -12.72
C HIS A 93 4.96 7.81 -12.76
N SER A 94 5.68 7.50 -11.69
CA SER A 94 6.34 6.21 -11.53
C SER A 94 6.02 5.64 -10.16
N PHE A 95 5.59 4.39 -10.15
CA PHE A 95 5.26 3.61 -8.97
C PHE A 95 6.31 2.53 -8.73
N TYR A 96 6.21 1.83 -7.63
CA TYR A 96 7.01 0.65 -7.30
C TYR A 96 6.26 -0.18 -6.26
N MET A 97 6.63 -1.45 -6.13
CA MET A 97 5.92 -2.39 -5.24
C MET A 97 6.59 -2.57 -3.87
N LYS A 98 7.39 -1.57 -3.43
CA LYS A 98 8.03 -1.61 -2.11
C LYS A 98 6.99 -1.74 -1.00
N ASN A 99 7.21 -2.69 -0.09
CA ASN A 99 6.29 -2.99 1.02
C ASN A 99 4.85 -3.35 0.59
N THR A 100 4.58 -3.55 -0.70
CA THR A 100 3.28 -3.97 -1.23
C THR A 100 3.29 -5.49 -1.40
N LYS A 101 2.37 -6.18 -0.72
CA LYS A 101 2.32 -7.65 -0.67
C LYS A 101 1.33 -8.26 -1.65
N ILE A 102 0.50 -7.43 -2.28
CA ILE A 102 -0.54 -7.81 -3.22
C ILE A 102 0.01 -7.60 -4.64
N PRO A 103 -0.05 -8.58 -5.54
CA PRO A 103 0.28 -8.35 -6.94
C PRO A 103 -0.79 -7.46 -7.58
N LEU A 104 -0.38 -6.46 -8.37
CA LEU A 104 -1.26 -5.40 -8.85
C LEU A 104 -1.24 -5.26 -10.38
N ASP A 105 -2.37 -4.82 -10.93
CA ASP A 105 -2.46 -4.12 -12.20
C ASP A 105 -2.56 -2.61 -11.93
N LEU A 106 -1.67 -1.81 -12.52
CA LEU A 106 -1.71 -0.36 -12.48
C LEU A 106 -2.30 0.15 -13.78
N ILE A 107 -3.37 0.93 -13.68
CA ILE A 107 -4.10 1.52 -14.80
C ILE A 107 -3.84 3.03 -14.77
N PHE A 108 -3.09 3.54 -15.72
CA PHE A 108 -2.74 4.95 -15.85
C PHE A 108 -3.80 5.67 -16.68
N ILE A 109 -4.28 6.80 -16.18
CA ILE A 109 -5.48 7.48 -16.69
C ILE A 109 -5.17 8.95 -16.91
N ASP A 110 -5.54 9.47 -18.09
CA ASP A 110 -5.30 10.87 -18.47
C ASP A 110 -6.24 11.87 -17.76
N ASP A 111 -6.04 13.16 -18.03
CA ASP A 111 -6.85 14.26 -17.50
C ASP A 111 -8.29 14.30 -18.05
N LYS A 112 -8.59 13.49 -19.07
CA LYS A 112 -9.92 13.33 -19.65
C LYS A 112 -10.64 12.07 -19.16
N LEU A 113 -10.08 11.45 -18.10
CA LEU A 113 -10.62 10.23 -17.53
C LEU A 113 -10.65 9.06 -18.52
N ARG A 114 -9.61 8.93 -19.36
CA ARG A 114 -9.41 7.82 -20.26
C ARG A 114 -8.18 7.01 -19.88
N ILE A 115 -8.27 5.71 -20.04
CA ILE A 115 -7.12 4.82 -19.83
C ILE A 115 -6.06 5.14 -20.89
N ALA A 116 -4.86 5.46 -20.45
CA ALA A 116 -3.74 5.88 -21.28
C ALA A 116 -2.65 4.80 -21.41
N SER A 117 -2.38 4.05 -20.33
CA SER A 117 -1.42 2.95 -20.34
C SER A 117 -1.65 1.99 -19.18
N PHE A 118 -0.88 0.89 -19.13
CA PHE A 118 -0.97 -0.15 -18.11
C PHE A 118 0.42 -0.64 -17.66
N LYS A 119 0.50 -1.08 -16.41
CA LYS A 119 1.51 -2.05 -15.94
C LYS A 119 0.77 -3.22 -15.33
N GLU A 120 0.87 -4.36 -15.97
CA GLU A 120 0.15 -5.57 -15.57
C GLU A 120 1.00 -6.45 -14.68
N ASN A 121 0.37 -7.09 -13.72
CA ASN A 121 0.97 -8.11 -12.87
C ASN A 121 2.27 -7.64 -12.20
N ALA A 122 2.27 -6.41 -11.67
CA ALA A 122 3.36 -5.88 -10.87
C ALA A 122 3.58 -6.80 -9.66
N GLN A 123 4.83 -7.25 -9.49
CA GLN A 123 5.14 -8.27 -8.50
C GLN A 123 5.34 -7.66 -7.11
N PRO A 124 4.84 -8.33 -6.06
CA PRO A 124 5.02 -7.87 -4.69
C PRO A 124 6.50 -7.64 -4.34
N MET A 125 6.78 -6.60 -3.55
CA MET A 125 8.11 -6.26 -3.04
C MET A 125 9.15 -5.90 -4.10
N ASP A 126 8.78 -5.75 -5.37
CA ASP A 126 9.67 -5.31 -6.45
C ASP A 126 9.82 -3.78 -6.40
N GLU A 127 11.04 -3.29 -6.30
CA GLU A 127 11.35 -1.86 -6.29
C GLU A 127 11.68 -1.30 -7.69
N THR A 128 11.51 -2.09 -8.73
CA THR A 128 11.65 -1.63 -10.12
C THR A 128 10.58 -0.59 -10.45
N GLY A 129 10.99 0.50 -11.06
CA GLY A 129 10.08 1.60 -11.42
C GLY A 129 9.04 1.18 -12.46
N LEU A 130 7.78 1.46 -12.17
CA LEU A 130 6.61 1.23 -13.01
C LEU A 130 6.12 2.58 -13.56
N SER A 131 6.72 3.01 -14.68
CA SER A 131 6.40 4.30 -15.31
C SER A 131 5.06 4.28 -16.04
N SER A 132 4.33 5.39 -15.99
CA SER A 132 3.11 5.61 -16.79
C SER A 132 3.37 5.65 -18.30
N GLU A 133 4.62 5.89 -18.73
CA GLU A 133 5.06 6.02 -20.13
C GLU A 133 4.45 7.22 -20.88
N VAL A 134 3.39 7.81 -20.37
CA VAL A 134 2.72 9.00 -20.86
C VAL A 134 2.34 9.89 -19.67
N PRO A 135 2.14 11.22 -19.88
CA PRO A 135 1.62 12.08 -18.82
C PRO A 135 0.19 11.68 -18.45
N VAL A 136 -0.06 11.53 -17.14
CA VAL A 136 -1.37 11.14 -16.60
C VAL A 136 -1.70 11.94 -15.34
N GLN A 137 -2.97 12.04 -14.99
CA GLN A 137 -3.44 12.70 -13.78
C GLN A 137 -3.92 11.71 -12.71
N TYR A 138 -4.29 10.50 -13.12
CA TYR A 138 -4.86 9.50 -12.22
C TYR A 138 -4.18 8.15 -12.42
N VAL A 139 -4.19 7.35 -11.35
CA VAL A 139 -3.79 5.96 -11.41
C VAL A 139 -4.80 5.13 -10.60
N LEU A 140 -5.22 3.98 -11.14
CA LEU A 140 -6.05 3.02 -10.45
C LEU A 140 -5.24 1.74 -10.24
N GLU A 141 -5.01 1.38 -8.98
CA GLU A 141 -4.42 0.10 -8.58
C GLU A 141 -5.50 -0.92 -8.29
N LEU A 142 -5.41 -2.07 -8.93
CA LEU A 142 -6.32 -3.20 -8.79
C LEU A 142 -5.53 -4.49 -8.52
N ASN A 143 -6.19 -5.52 -8.02
CA ASN A 143 -5.58 -6.86 -8.01
C ASN A 143 -5.09 -7.27 -9.40
N ALA A 144 -3.96 -7.93 -9.48
CA ALA A 144 -3.40 -8.40 -10.75
C ALA A 144 -4.38 -9.30 -11.52
N GLY A 145 -4.42 -9.14 -12.85
CA GLY A 145 -5.29 -9.89 -13.74
C GLY A 145 -6.64 -9.22 -14.03
N GLN A 146 -6.98 -8.13 -13.34
CA GLN A 146 -8.26 -7.43 -13.55
C GLN A 146 -8.36 -6.80 -14.94
N ARG A 147 -7.25 -6.26 -15.47
CA ARG A 147 -7.21 -5.76 -16.85
C ARG A 147 -7.65 -6.84 -17.85
N LYS A 148 -7.08 -8.02 -17.73
CA LYS A 148 -7.38 -9.14 -18.63
C LYS A 148 -8.80 -9.67 -18.43
N GLN A 149 -9.23 -9.82 -17.18
CA GLN A 149 -10.55 -10.34 -16.83
C GLN A 149 -11.69 -9.51 -17.46
N TYR A 150 -11.56 -8.18 -17.43
CA TYR A 150 -12.56 -7.25 -17.95
C TYR A 150 -12.24 -6.70 -19.34
N SER A 151 -11.16 -7.21 -19.99
CA SER A 151 -10.72 -6.76 -21.31
C SER A 151 -10.59 -5.24 -21.40
N LEU A 152 -9.96 -4.64 -20.38
CA LEU A 152 -9.74 -3.19 -20.35
C LEU A 152 -8.72 -2.80 -21.43
N GLU A 153 -9.01 -1.73 -22.16
CA GLU A 153 -8.20 -1.25 -23.28
C GLU A 153 -7.86 0.24 -23.12
N ILE A 154 -6.80 0.67 -23.78
CA ILE A 154 -6.47 2.10 -23.89
C ILE A 154 -7.63 2.81 -24.59
N GLY A 155 -8.04 3.96 -24.04
CA GLY A 155 -9.19 4.74 -24.51
C GLY A 155 -10.48 4.47 -23.73
N ASP A 156 -10.61 3.33 -23.03
CA ASP A 156 -11.78 3.07 -22.18
C ASP A 156 -11.94 4.21 -21.16
N ARG A 157 -13.19 4.62 -20.93
CA ARG A 157 -13.53 5.79 -20.13
C ARG A 157 -13.83 5.40 -18.69
N ILE A 158 -13.37 6.20 -17.74
CA ILE A 158 -13.77 6.06 -16.36
C ILE A 158 -14.72 7.18 -15.92
N ALA A 159 -15.52 6.89 -14.89
CA ALA A 159 -16.20 7.88 -14.08
C ALA A 159 -16.14 7.46 -12.63
N PHE A 160 -16.00 8.41 -11.70
CA PHE A 160 -16.00 8.13 -10.29
C PHE A 160 -16.84 9.14 -9.51
N ILE A 161 -17.33 8.71 -8.36
CA ILE A 161 -18.04 9.55 -7.39
C ILE A 161 -17.38 9.38 -6.02
N ARG A 162 -17.26 10.45 -5.28
CA ARG A 162 -16.83 10.45 -3.87
C ARG A 162 -18.05 10.27 -2.96
N MET A 163 -17.83 9.63 -1.82
CA MET A 163 -18.86 9.44 -0.79
C MET A 163 -18.61 10.38 0.39
#